data_17447532837e20ba1f6774cc2560aaf2
#
_entry.id   17447532837e20ba1f6774cc2560aaf2
#
_cell.length_a   1.000
_cell.length_b   1.000
_cell.length_c   1.000
_cell.angle_alpha   90.00
_cell.angle_beta   90.00
_cell.angle_gamma   90.00
#
_symmetry.space_group_name_H-M   'P 1'
#
loop_
_entity.id
_entity.type
_entity.pdbx_description
1 polymer ?
#
loop_
_entity_poly.entity_id
_entity_poly.type
_entity_poly.pdbx_seq_one_letter_code
_entity_poly.pdbx_strand_id
1 'polypeptide(L)'
;MRDTILGRASAGAALALLVSGASVAHAATPRELGFNVHQSATVGLDATRDAGAGWVRIDLNWFDAQPRSAAAYDWTRFDALIDGALARKLRVLAVVGYTPGWASEADRKGGGNENDVPKAGTYGPFVTAVVERYKAKVTHFELWNEPNLEQFFEGAPRDYIDRVFVPGADAVHAACPACKVVGPGLASIGSEYGDWLDQVLGAAKGKLDIVSGHIYAGFPAPGSGNGVTSDSFFQKLERHRVVELGGVKVFEGSLSFKEVMDKHGVTAPFWLTETGREATAGDAAQEEAQRVYYRQVLEVMLTRPWWTGTIFYEAFDEPPAPYTWGVVVHDPAAPGGYRAKRALAFLKKVTSSQPAFGGAKTDCDDGLDNDLDGRVDFPADTECASAAAASEGVAPPPGTGNNGGPPPGRDAGPPEPPEEVDAGGAPPAAEATADAGGCAVAGAGGRIGEVGALGVAGALTLAFRRRLRRR
;
A
#
# COMPACT_ATOMS: atom_id res chain seq x y z
N MET A 1 58.60 12.63 76.97
CA MET A 1 57.57 13.47 76.31
C MET A 1 56.93 12.60 75.27
N ARG A 2 55.67 12.26 75.51
CA ARG A 2 54.95 11.26 74.70
C ARG A 2 53.83 11.99 73.93
N ASP A 3 53.90 11.98 72.60
CA ASP A 3 52.84 12.49 71.76
C ASP A 3 51.87 11.37 71.40
N THR A 4 50.65 11.60 71.77
CA THR A 4 49.52 10.68 71.51
C THR A 4 48.85 11.09 70.21
N ILE A 5 48.92 10.27 69.22
CA ILE A 5 48.22 10.47 67.94
C ILE A 5 46.78 9.87 67.98
N LEU A 6 45.79 10.69 67.95
CA LEU A 6 44.37 10.30 67.82
C LEU A 6 44.03 10.05 66.34
N GLY A 7 43.74 8.80 66.04
CA GLY A 7 43.21 8.45 64.70
C GLY A 7 41.72 8.81 64.56
N ARG A 8 41.39 9.58 63.52
CA ARG A 8 40.01 9.81 63.09
C ARG A 8 39.59 8.74 62.09
N ALA A 9 38.61 7.98 62.46
CA ALA A 9 37.91 7.07 61.56
C ALA A 9 36.92 7.87 60.76
N SER A 10 37.10 7.93 59.43
CA SER A 10 36.10 8.51 58.45
C SER A 10 35.13 7.43 58.03
N ALA A 11 33.90 7.53 58.47
CA ALA A 11 32.80 6.72 57.93
C ALA A 11 32.37 7.26 56.57
N GLY A 12 32.76 6.57 55.51
CA GLY A 12 32.28 6.86 54.16
C GLY A 12 30.87 6.27 53.96
N ALA A 13 29.86 7.13 53.91
CA ALA A 13 28.52 6.74 53.48
C ALA A 13 28.52 6.65 51.94
N ALA A 14 28.43 5.44 51.43
CA ALA A 14 28.20 5.23 50.01
C ALA A 14 26.73 5.53 49.68
N LEU A 15 26.49 6.65 49.01
CA LEU A 15 25.18 7.02 48.46
C LEU A 15 24.98 6.23 47.16
N ALA A 16 24.22 5.14 47.21
CA ALA A 16 23.78 4.43 46.02
C ALA A 16 22.72 5.26 45.33
N LEU A 17 23.08 5.95 44.24
CA LEU A 17 22.11 6.53 43.32
C LEU A 17 21.41 5.38 42.60
N LEU A 18 20.19 5.08 42.99
CA LEU A 18 19.22 4.35 42.17
C LEU A 18 18.82 5.26 40.98
N VAL A 19 19.53 5.13 39.88
CA VAL A 19 19.04 5.65 38.61
C VAL A 19 17.88 4.75 38.20
N SER A 20 16.65 5.12 38.58
CA SER A 20 15.44 4.60 37.96
C SER A 20 15.45 5.08 36.53
N GLY A 21 15.91 4.23 35.61
CA GLY A 21 15.74 4.42 34.18
C GLY A 21 14.25 4.39 33.91
N ALA A 22 13.59 5.56 33.92
CA ALA A 22 12.31 5.70 33.31
C ALA A 22 12.54 5.45 31.81
N SER A 23 12.15 4.29 31.30
CA SER A 23 12.04 4.06 29.88
C SER A 23 11.09 5.14 29.36
N VAL A 24 11.64 6.11 28.65
CA VAL A 24 10.83 7.05 27.89
C VAL A 24 10.18 6.18 26.81
N ALA A 25 8.93 5.84 27.01
CA ALA A 25 8.14 5.22 25.96
C ALA A 25 8.24 6.16 24.76
N HIS A 26 8.99 5.76 23.75
CA HIS A 26 9.00 6.46 22.48
C HIS A 26 7.57 6.37 21.95
N ALA A 27 6.89 7.51 21.86
CA ALA A 27 5.60 7.55 21.19
C ALA A 27 5.82 6.96 19.79
N ALA A 28 5.10 5.87 19.50
CA ALA A 28 5.21 5.20 18.21
C ALA A 28 4.99 6.24 17.11
N THR A 29 5.87 6.26 16.11
CA THR A 29 5.71 7.15 14.97
C THR A 29 4.42 6.79 14.24
N PRO A 30 3.47 7.72 14.09
CA PRO A 30 2.20 7.42 13.41
C PRO A 30 2.44 6.85 12.00
N ARG A 31 1.68 5.83 11.65
CA ARG A 31 1.68 5.20 10.33
C ARG A 31 0.34 5.41 9.67
N GLU A 32 0.37 5.57 8.35
CA GLU A 32 -0.82 5.74 7.54
C GLU A 32 -1.20 4.42 6.90
N LEU A 33 -2.47 4.04 7.02
CA LEU A 33 -3.01 2.82 6.47
C LEU A 33 -4.26 3.11 5.66
N GLY A 34 -4.38 2.51 4.49
CA GLY A 34 -5.50 2.71 3.59
C GLY A 34 -5.74 1.56 2.63
N PHE A 35 -6.73 1.79 1.75
CA PHE A 35 -7.07 0.90 0.67
C PHE A 35 -7.28 1.65 -0.63
N ASN A 36 -6.99 0.98 -1.76
CA ASN A 36 -7.47 1.40 -3.07
C ASN A 36 -8.98 1.15 -3.16
N VAL A 37 -9.72 2.13 -3.68
CA VAL A 37 -11.17 2.06 -3.91
C VAL A 37 -11.49 2.64 -5.27
N HIS A 38 -11.86 1.80 -6.23
CA HIS A 38 -12.07 2.22 -7.61
C HIS A 38 -13.54 2.50 -7.95
N GLN A 39 -14.38 1.47 -8.14
CA GLN A 39 -15.73 1.62 -8.72
C GLN A 39 -16.86 1.55 -7.70
N SER A 40 -16.79 0.64 -6.74
CA SER A 40 -17.87 0.41 -5.77
C SER A 40 -17.65 1.22 -4.51
N ALA A 41 -17.78 2.54 -4.66
CA ALA A 41 -17.46 3.51 -3.62
C ALA A 41 -18.05 3.16 -2.24
N THR A 42 -19.31 2.80 -2.15
CA THR A 42 -19.99 2.59 -0.86
C THR A 42 -19.40 1.41 -0.10
N VAL A 43 -19.32 0.23 -0.73
CA VAL A 43 -18.81 -1.00 -0.08
C VAL A 43 -17.32 -0.86 0.25
N GLY A 44 -16.51 -0.39 -0.70
CA GLY A 44 -15.06 -0.21 -0.48
C GLY A 44 -14.75 0.82 0.60
N LEU A 45 -15.49 1.93 0.65
CA LEU A 45 -15.34 2.95 1.70
C LEU A 45 -15.78 2.42 3.07
N ASP A 46 -16.87 1.65 3.14
CA ASP A 46 -17.31 1.04 4.39
C ASP A 46 -16.32 -0.02 4.88
N ALA A 47 -15.83 -0.88 3.99
CA ALA A 47 -14.81 -1.87 4.31
C ALA A 47 -13.51 -1.23 4.82
N THR A 48 -13.08 -0.13 4.21
CA THR A 48 -11.89 0.64 4.65
C THR A 48 -12.08 1.18 6.07
N ARG A 49 -13.23 1.80 6.35
CA ARG A 49 -13.57 2.27 7.70
C ARG A 49 -13.59 1.12 8.71
N ASP A 50 -14.21 0.00 8.32
CA ASP A 50 -14.42 -1.15 9.21
C ASP A 50 -13.12 -1.92 9.49
N ALA A 51 -12.12 -1.82 8.59
CA ALA A 51 -10.74 -2.23 8.85
C ALA A 51 -10.00 -1.31 9.83
N GLY A 52 -10.57 -0.16 10.20
CA GLY A 52 -9.91 0.87 11.00
C GLY A 52 -8.84 1.65 10.24
N ALA A 53 -8.79 1.53 8.93
CA ALA A 53 -7.88 2.30 8.09
C ALA A 53 -8.33 3.76 7.96
N GLY A 54 -7.38 4.67 7.82
CA GLY A 54 -7.64 6.12 7.79
C GLY A 54 -7.63 6.73 6.39
N TRP A 55 -7.24 5.98 5.36
CA TRP A 55 -7.06 6.48 4.00
C TRP A 55 -7.77 5.65 2.94
N VAL A 56 -8.16 6.34 1.88
CA VAL A 56 -8.52 5.72 0.60
C VAL A 56 -7.71 6.35 -0.51
N ARG A 57 -7.22 5.53 -1.44
CA ARG A 57 -6.61 5.96 -2.69
C ARG A 57 -7.67 5.85 -3.77
N ILE A 58 -7.92 6.96 -4.46
CA ILE A 58 -9.02 7.11 -5.42
C ILE A 58 -8.47 7.66 -6.74
N ASP A 59 -8.82 7.03 -7.84
CA ASP A 59 -8.46 7.51 -9.19
C ASP A 59 -9.34 8.71 -9.58
N LEU A 60 -8.70 9.84 -9.81
CA LEU A 60 -9.31 11.04 -10.37
C LEU A 60 -8.87 11.15 -11.84
N ASN A 61 -9.59 10.41 -12.68
CA ASN A 61 -9.27 10.28 -14.10
C ASN A 61 -9.58 11.58 -14.84
N TRP A 62 -8.58 12.15 -15.50
CA TRP A 62 -8.74 13.36 -16.29
C TRP A 62 -9.72 13.16 -17.46
N PHE A 63 -9.67 12.00 -18.14
CA PHE A 63 -10.59 11.72 -19.24
C PHE A 63 -12.06 11.64 -18.79
N ASP A 64 -12.34 11.27 -17.53
CA ASP A 64 -13.69 11.32 -16.95
C ASP A 64 -14.07 12.74 -16.55
N ALA A 65 -13.15 13.46 -15.90
CA ALA A 65 -13.43 14.81 -15.41
C ALA A 65 -13.55 15.86 -16.53
N GLN A 66 -12.84 15.65 -17.65
CA GLN A 66 -12.76 16.62 -18.75
C GLN A 66 -12.78 15.94 -20.14
N PRO A 67 -13.83 15.18 -20.45
CA PRO A 67 -13.80 14.25 -21.59
C PRO A 67 -13.79 14.92 -22.97
N ARG A 68 -14.34 16.13 -23.10
CA ARG A 68 -14.64 16.70 -24.41
C ARG A 68 -13.69 17.82 -24.86
N SER A 69 -13.25 18.66 -23.96
CA SER A 69 -12.40 19.82 -24.26
C SER A 69 -11.89 20.48 -22.99
N ALA A 70 -10.96 21.41 -23.15
CA ALA A 70 -10.43 22.20 -22.04
C ALA A 70 -11.46 23.14 -21.35
N ALA A 71 -12.67 23.27 -21.89
CA ALA A 71 -13.63 24.29 -21.45
C ALA A 71 -14.57 23.87 -20.32
N ALA A 72 -14.79 22.56 -20.13
CA ALA A 72 -15.79 22.07 -19.19
C ALA A 72 -15.34 20.84 -18.43
N TYR A 73 -15.68 20.81 -17.14
CA TYR A 73 -15.44 19.69 -16.24
C TYR A 73 -16.74 19.04 -15.79
N ASP A 74 -16.72 17.72 -15.62
CA ASP A 74 -17.73 16.95 -14.91
C ASP A 74 -17.11 16.36 -13.63
N TRP A 75 -17.47 16.91 -12.51
CA TRP A 75 -16.96 16.50 -11.20
C TRP A 75 -17.91 15.57 -10.45
N THR A 76 -19.08 15.26 -11.02
CA THR A 76 -20.19 14.58 -10.33
C THR A 76 -19.75 13.30 -9.65
N ARG A 77 -19.01 12.45 -10.37
CA ARG A 77 -18.49 11.18 -9.83
C ARG A 77 -17.48 11.40 -8.71
N PHE A 78 -16.53 12.32 -8.91
CA PHE A 78 -15.45 12.55 -7.94
C PHE A 78 -15.93 13.27 -6.68
N ASP A 79 -16.89 14.19 -6.83
CA ASP A 79 -17.55 14.81 -5.68
C ASP A 79 -18.20 13.74 -4.79
N ALA A 80 -18.96 12.82 -5.40
CA ALA A 80 -19.64 11.75 -4.67
C ALA A 80 -18.64 10.81 -3.95
N LEU A 81 -17.54 10.45 -4.59
CA LEU A 81 -16.49 9.60 -4.01
C LEU A 81 -15.79 10.28 -2.83
N ILE A 82 -15.33 11.51 -3.04
CA ILE A 82 -14.61 12.27 -2.03
C ILE A 82 -15.52 12.57 -0.84
N ASP A 83 -16.74 13.04 -1.07
CA ASP A 83 -17.69 13.32 -0.01
C ASP A 83 -18.10 12.04 0.74
N GLY A 84 -18.24 10.93 0.02
CA GLY A 84 -18.48 9.61 0.61
C GLY A 84 -17.34 9.15 1.53
N ALA A 85 -16.08 9.38 1.16
CA ALA A 85 -14.91 9.09 1.98
C ALA A 85 -14.89 9.98 3.25
N LEU A 86 -15.09 11.29 3.08
CA LEU A 86 -15.10 12.24 4.20
C LEU A 86 -16.25 11.98 5.18
N ALA A 87 -17.43 11.60 4.72
CA ALA A 87 -18.56 11.21 5.57
C ALA A 87 -18.21 10.01 6.49
N ARG A 88 -17.25 9.19 6.08
CA ARG A 88 -16.70 8.07 6.86
C ARG A 88 -15.44 8.42 7.65
N LYS A 89 -15.04 9.67 7.66
CA LYS A 89 -13.81 10.19 8.29
C LYS A 89 -12.53 9.63 7.64
N LEU A 90 -12.61 9.21 6.40
CA LEU A 90 -11.46 8.75 5.63
C LEU A 90 -10.79 9.95 4.93
N ARG A 91 -9.47 9.96 4.95
CA ARG A 91 -8.65 10.88 4.16
C ARG A 91 -8.48 10.32 2.76
N VAL A 92 -8.26 11.20 1.79
CA VAL A 92 -8.15 10.82 0.38
C VAL A 92 -6.74 11.10 -0.13
N LEU A 93 -6.13 10.08 -0.72
CA LEU A 93 -5.03 10.20 -1.67
C LEU A 93 -5.64 10.18 -3.07
N ALA A 94 -5.64 11.32 -3.75
CA ALA A 94 -6.18 11.43 -5.09
C ALA A 94 -5.11 11.14 -6.13
N VAL A 95 -5.28 10.08 -6.92
CA VAL A 95 -4.45 9.79 -8.10
C VAL A 95 -4.97 10.63 -9.25
N VAL A 96 -4.15 11.56 -9.75
CA VAL A 96 -4.53 12.47 -10.83
C VAL A 96 -3.83 12.01 -12.10
N GLY A 97 -4.59 11.49 -13.07
CA GLY A 97 -3.97 10.93 -14.26
C GLY A 97 -4.91 10.71 -15.42
N TYR A 98 -4.35 10.09 -16.46
CA TYR A 98 -5.02 9.58 -17.65
C TYR A 98 -5.56 10.67 -18.60
N THR A 99 -4.95 10.74 -19.76
CA THR A 99 -5.13 11.83 -20.73
C THR A 99 -6.47 11.73 -21.48
N PRO A 100 -7.32 12.75 -21.51
CA PRO A 100 -8.47 12.76 -22.42
C PRO A 100 -8.00 12.92 -23.87
N GLY A 101 -8.75 12.34 -24.82
CA GLY A 101 -8.35 12.30 -26.24
C GLY A 101 -8.00 13.66 -26.85
N TRP A 102 -8.66 14.76 -26.45
CA TRP A 102 -8.35 16.11 -26.95
C TRP A 102 -6.99 16.63 -26.47
N ALA A 103 -6.49 16.15 -25.34
CA ALA A 103 -5.21 16.52 -24.74
C ALA A 103 -4.09 15.53 -25.07
N SER A 104 -4.36 14.44 -25.77
CA SER A 104 -3.38 13.45 -26.16
C SER A 104 -2.39 14.00 -27.18
N GLU A 105 -1.10 13.71 -27.01
CA GLU A 105 -0.06 14.05 -27.99
C GLU A 105 -0.11 13.10 -29.21
N ALA A 106 -0.67 11.90 -29.06
CA ALA A 106 -0.87 10.97 -30.15
C ALA A 106 -1.98 11.47 -31.08
N ASP A 107 -1.63 11.81 -32.32
CA ASP A 107 -2.61 12.22 -33.36
C ASP A 107 -3.31 10.98 -33.92
N ARG A 108 -4.14 10.34 -33.08
CA ARG A 108 -4.88 9.13 -33.43
C ARG A 108 -6.24 9.52 -34.00
N LYS A 109 -6.54 9.07 -35.22
CA LYS A 109 -7.89 9.18 -35.80
C LYS A 109 -8.86 8.37 -34.95
N GLY A 110 -9.78 9.04 -34.28
CA GLY A 110 -10.80 8.42 -33.44
C GLY A 110 -10.70 8.68 -31.95
N GLY A 111 -9.78 9.54 -31.53
CA GLY A 111 -9.52 9.89 -30.14
C GLY A 111 -8.21 9.28 -29.63
N GLY A 112 -7.58 9.95 -28.69
CA GLY A 112 -6.42 9.44 -27.97
C GLY A 112 -6.82 8.35 -27.00
N ASN A 113 -5.86 7.52 -26.65
CA ASN A 113 -5.96 6.59 -25.54
C ASN A 113 -5.68 7.35 -24.24
N GLU A 114 -6.34 6.99 -23.16
CA GLU A 114 -6.15 7.57 -21.83
C GLU A 114 -4.71 7.44 -21.30
N ASN A 115 -3.93 6.54 -21.85
CA ASN A 115 -2.53 6.29 -21.49
C ASN A 115 -1.53 7.11 -22.32
N ASP A 116 -2.01 7.89 -23.28
CA ASP A 116 -1.15 8.73 -24.11
C ASP A 116 -0.46 9.85 -23.30
N VAL A 117 0.74 10.23 -23.74
CA VAL A 117 1.43 11.40 -23.22
C VAL A 117 0.57 12.66 -23.43
N PRO A 118 0.35 13.48 -22.39
CA PRO A 118 -0.41 14.72 -22.57
C PRO A 118 0.37 15.74 -23.43
N LYS A 119 -0.35 16.52 -24.23
CA LYS A 119 0.22 17.69 -24.92
C LYS A 119 0.87 18.64 -23.93
N ALA A 120 1.98 19.25 -24.34
CA ALA A 120 2.66 20.23 -23.52
C ALA A 120 1.72 21.33 -23.01
N GLY A 121 1.81 21.63 -21.71
CA GLY A 121 1.06 22.70 -21.08
C GLY A 121 -0.41 22.39 -20.80
N THR A 122 -0.90 21.15 -21.02
CA THR A 122 -2.32 20.81 -20.79
C THR A 122 -2.58 20.19 -19.43
N TYR A 123 -1.63 19.40 -18.88
CA TYR A 123 -1.82 18.67 -17.63
C TYR A 123 -1.81 19.60 -16.39
N GLY A 124 -0.87 20.54 -16.31
CA GLY A 124 -0.79 21.50 -15.18
C GLY A 124 -2.09 22.25 -14.91
N PRO A 125 -2.74 22.86 -15.92
CA PRO A 125 -4.05 23.50 -15.77
C PRO A 125 -5.14 22.57 -15.24
N PHE A 126 -5.16 21.29 -15.66
CA PHE A 126 -6.07 20.30 -15.12
C PHE A 126 -5.81 20.03 -13.63
N VAL A 127 -4.54 19.78 -13.25
CA VAL A 127 -4.17 19.59 -11.84
C VAL A 127 -4.53 20.84 -11.01
N THR A 128 -4.30 22.04 -11.52
CA THR A 128 -4.73 23.28 -10.85
C THR A 128 -6.24 23.26 -10.57
N ALA A 129 -7.05 22.90 -11.57
CA ALA A 129 -8.52 22.84 -11.38
C ALA A 129 -8.94 21.79 -10.34
N VAL A 130 -8.28 20.61 -10.34
CA VAL A 130 -8.50 19.57 -9.32
C VAL A 130 -8.17 20.10 -7.93
N VAL A 131 -6.98 20.67 -7.75
CA VAL A 131 -6.51 21.16 -6.46
C VAL A 131 -7.39 22.30 -5.96
N GLU A 132 -7.70 23.29 -6.80
CA GLU A 132 -8.58 24.39 -6.43
C GLU A 132 -9.96 23.90 -5.96
N ARG A 133 -10.50 22.87 -6.61
CA ARG A 133 -11.79 22.29 -6.22
C ARG A 133 -11.72 21.56 -4.89
N TYR A 134 -10.67 20.79 -4.66
CA TYR A 134 -10.64 19.82 -3.57
C TYR A 134 -9.69 20.16 -2.41
N LYS A 135 -8.86 21.20 -2.47
CA LYS A 135 -7.86 21.53 -1.44
C LYS A 135 -8.40 21.71 0.00
N ALA A 136 -9.68 22.00 0.16
CA ALA A 136 -10.34 22.03 1.47
C ALA A 136 -10.70 20.62 2.02
N LYS A 137 -10.65 19.61 1.18
CA LYS A 137 -11.08 18.23 1.45
C LYS A 137 -9.95 17.20 1.26
N VAL A 138 -9.08 17.43 0.30
CA VAL A 138 -7.98 16.55 -0.11
C VAL A 138 -6.67 17.31 -0.03
N THR A 139 -5.69 16.71 0.64
CA THR A 139 -4.37 17.32 0.85
C THR A 139 -3.23 16.56 0.18
N HIS A 140 -3.48 15.37 -0.35
CA HIS A 140 -2.47 14.51 -0.96
C HIS A 140 -2.89 14.16 -2.38
N PHE A 141 -1.99 14.46 -3.34
CA PHE A 141 -2.22 14.24 -4.77
C PHE A 141 -1.07 13.42 -5.34
N GLU A 142 -1.38 12.21 -5.82
CA GLU A 142 -0.43 11.35 -6.50
C GLU A 142 -0.51 11.62 -8.01
N LEU A 143 0.65 11.93 -8.59
CA LEU A 143 0.71 12.36 -9.99
C LEU A 143 0.92 11.16 -10.90
N TRP A 144 -0.17 10.61 -11.41
CA TRP A 144 -0.29 9.43 -12.25
C TRP A 144 -0.24 8.10 -11.47
N ASN A 145 -0.55 7.02 -12.19
CA ASN A 145 -0.46 5.63 -11.75
C ASN A 145 0.45 4.85 -12.70
N GLU A 146 1.45 4.18 -12.14
CA GLU A 146 2.35 3.25 -12.83
C GLU A 146 2.89 3.74 -14.19
N PRO A 147 3.44 4.96 -14.29
CA PRO A 147 3.87 5.54 -15.55
C PRO A 147 5.01 4.75 -16.22
N ASN A 148 5.64 3.84 -15.51
CA ASN A 148 6.68 2.95 -16.03
C ASN A 148 6.13 1.70 -16.74
N LEU A 149 4.81 1.56 -16.86
CA LEU A 149 4.16 0.52 -17.65
C LEU A 149 3.46 1.14 -18.88
N GLU A 150 3.76 0.61 -20.08
CA GLU A 150 3.18 1.08 -21.34
C GLU A 150 1.64 1.04 -21.33
N GLN A 151 1.05 0.12 -20.54
CA GLN A 151 -0.41 0.01 -20.40
C GLN A 151 -1.04 1.15 -19.61
N PHE A 152 -0.26 1.95 -18.87
CA PHE A 152 -0.75 3.09 -18.11
C PHE A 152 -0.14 4.42 -18.57
N PHE A 153 0.99 4.39 -19.30
CA PHE A 153 1.60 5.58 -19.88
C PHE A 153 2.46 5.22 -21.10
N GLU A 154 2.07 5.68 -22.28
CA GLU A 154 2.74 5.38 -23.55
C GLU A 154 3.91 6.36 -23.81
N GLY A 155 4.70 6.70 -22.81
CA GLY A 155 5.83 7.63 -22.89
C GLY A 155 7.10 7.10 -22.23
N ALA A 156 8.19 7.81 -22.44
CA ALA A 156 9.46 7.57 -21.76
C ALA A 156 9.52 8.30 -20.40
N PRO A 157 10.49 7.99 -19.51
CA PRO A 157 10.67 8.71 -18.24
C PRO A 157 10.72 10.23 -18.40
N ARG A 158 11.37 10.71 -19.47
CA ARG A 158 11.48 12.15 -19.76
C ARG A 158 10.14 12.78 -20.10
N ASP A 159 9.27 12.05 -20.84
CA ASP A 159 7.92 12.54 -21.16
C ASP A 159 7.08 12.68 -19.90
N TYR A 160 7.14 11.66 -19.00
CA TYR A 160 6.48 11.74 -17.70
C TYR A 160 6.98 12.93 -16.87
N ILE A 161 8.28 13.12 -16.76
CA ILE A 161 8.86 14.25 -16.02
C ILE A 161 8.39 15.58 -16.58
N ASP A 162 8.51 15.80 -17.89
CA ASP A 162 8.28 17.10 -18.51
C ASP A 162 6.79 17.41 -18.77
N ARG A 163 5.95 16.39 -18.95
CA ARG A 163 4.54 16.57 -19.31
C ARG A 163 3.57 16.37 -18.16
N VAL A 164 3.98 15.56 -17.16
CA VAL A 164 3.12 15.15 -16.04
C VAL A 164 3.71 15.62 -14.71
N PHE A 165 4.85 15.07 -14.29
CA PHE A 165 5.30 15.20 -12.92
C PHE A 165 5.65 16.65 -12.53
N VAL A 166 6.51 17.29 -13.29
CA VAL A 166 6.94 18.68 -12.98
C VAL A 166 5.77 19.66 -13.11
N PRO A 167 4.99 19.67 -14.22
CA PRO A 167 3.83 20.58 -14.32
C PRO A 167 2.76 20.30 -13.27
N GLY A 168 2.52 19.03 -12.93
CA GLY A 168 1.57 18.65 -11.89
C GLY A 168 2.00 19.10 -10.50
N ALA A 169 3.26 18.85 -10.12
CA ALA A 169 3.80 19.26 -8.83
C ALA A 169 3.79 20.80 -8.65
N ASP A 170 4.17 21.52 -9.69
CA ASP A 170 4.12 22.99 -9.67
C ASP A 170 2.67 23.48 -9.51
N ALA A 171 1.71 22.84 -10.18
CA ALA A 171 0.30 23.19 -10.05
C ALA A 171 -0.25 22.91 -8.64
N VAL A 172 0.10 21.75 -8.03
CA VAL A 172 -0.30 21.42 -6.65
C VAL A 172 0.23 22.48 -5.69
N HIS A 173 1.53 22.74 -5.70
CA HIS A 173 2.16 23.66 -4.74
C HIS A 173 1.71 25.10 -4.96
N ALA A 174 1.48 25.54 -6.21
CA ALA A 174 0.98 26.88 -6.51
C ALA A 174 -0.47 27.07 -6.01
N ALA A 175 -1.35 26.09 -6.22
CA ALA A 175 -2.75 26.17 -5.83
C ALA A 175 -2.99 25.88 -4.34
N CYS A 176 -2.10 25.08 -3.70
CA CYS A 176 -2.19 24.68 -2.30
C CYS A 176 -0.78 24.43 -1.72
N PRO A 177 -0.08 25.45 -1.19
CA PRO A 177 1.28 25.28 -0.64
C PRO A 177 1.39 24.27 0.52
N ALA A 178 0.29 23.96 1.21
CA ALA A 178 0.24 22.99 2.29
C ALA A 178 -0.06 21.56 1.80
N CYS A 179 -0.51 21.41 0.56
CA CYS A 179 -0.80 20.11 -0.01
C CYS A 179 0.49 19.35 -0.35
N LYS A 180 0.37 18.03 -0.45
CA LYS A 180 1.47 17.09 -0.66
C LYS A 180 1.45 16.51 -2.05
N VAL A 181 2.57 16.59 -2.73
CA VAL A 181 2.85 15.87 -3.97
C VAL A 181 3.38 14.48 -3.63
N VAL A 182 2.66 13.47 -4.06
CA VAL A 182 2.98 12.06 -3.92
C VAL A 182 3.39 11.52 -5.29
N GLY A 183 4.40 10.67 -5.36
CA GLY A 183 4.80 10.06 -6.64
C GLY A 183 6.18 9.40 -6.59
N PRO A 184 6.60 8.80 -7.70
CA PRO A 184 5.89 8.70 -8.98
C PRO A 184 4.89 7.54 -9.11
N GLY A 185 4.55 6.78 -8.06
CA GLY A 185 3.61 5.67 -8.11
C GLY A 185 4.02 4.56 -9.08
N LEU A 186 5.29 4.17 -9.09
CA LEU A 186 5.80 3.18 -10.04
C LEU A 186 5.27 1.77 -9.73
N ALA A 187 4.91 1.00 -10.76
CA ALA A 187 4.46 -0.39 -10.65
C ALA A 187 5.45 -1.30 -9.93
N SER A 188 6.71 -1.00 -10.05
CA SER A 188 7.80 -1.70 -9.37
C SER A 188 9.11 -0.97 -9.65
N ILE A 189 10.18 -1.48 -9.05
CA ILE A 189 11.55 -1.09 -9.34
C ILE A 189 12.36 -2.35 -9.66
N GLY A 190 13.25 -2.27 -10.64
CA GLY A 190 14.01 -3.42 -11.10
C GLY A 190 14.56 -3.16 -12.49
N SER A 191 15.49 -3.99 -12.97
CA SER A 191 16.12 -3.82 -14.30
C SER A 191 15.10 -3.89 -15.45
N GLU A 192 14.03 -4.65 -15.27
CA GLU A 192 12.94 -4.78 -16.23
C GLU A 192 12.08 -3.53 -16.36
N TYR A 193 12.10 -2.67 -15.34
CA TYR A 193 11.34 -1.41 -15.29
C TYR A 193 12.20 -0.18 -15.60
N GLY A 194 13.51 -0.36 -15.85
CA GLY A 194 14.44 0.73 -16.12
C GLY A 194 14.75 1.59 -14.87
N ASP A 195 15.27 2.77 -15.13
CA ASP A 195 15.76 3.71 -14.13
C ASP A 195 14.79 4.89 -13.87
N TRP A 196 13.49 4.64 -13.96
CA TRP A 196 12.46 5.67 -13.84
C TRP A 196 12.57 6.50 -12.57
N LEU A 197 12.69 5.84 -11.39
CA LEU A 197 12.81 6.57 -10.13
C LEU A 197 14.09 7.41 -10.09
N ASP A 198 15.20 6.86 -10.60
CA ASP A 198 16.49 7.58 -10.66
C ASP A 198 16.38 8.86 -11.50
N GLN A 199 15.74 8.80 -12.65
CA GLN A 199 15.51 9.95 -13.52
C GLN A 199 14.55 10.97 -12.90
N VAL A 200 13.44 10.52 -12.29
CA VAL A 200 12.47 11.42 -11.63
C VAL A 200 13.12 12.14 -10.46
N LEU A 201 13.80 11.42 -9.56
CA LEU A 201 14.46 12.06 -8.42
C LEU A 201 15.63 12.92 -8.85
N GLY A 202 16.38 12.54 -9.87
CA GLY A 202 17.44 13.35 -10.45
C GLY A 202 16.95 14.69 -10.98
N ALA A 203 15.78 14.71 -11.62
CA ALA A 203 15.23 15.90 -12.25
C ALA A 203 14.36 16.76 -11.30
N ALA A 204 13.63 16.13 -10.36
CA ALA A 204 12.52 16.81 -9.70
C ALA A 204 12.33 16.47 -8.21
N LYS A 205 13.33 15.92 -7.51
CA LYS A 205 13.25 15.58 -6.08
C LYS A 205 12.78 16.72 -5.18
N GLY A 206 13.12 17.96 -5.51
CA GLY A 206 12.71 19.14 -4.75
C GLY A 206 11.24 19.52 -4.89
N LYS A 207 10.48 18.82 -5.74
CA LYS A 207 9.04 19.02 -5.95
C LYS A 207 8.18 17.93 -5.32
N LEU A 208 8.80 16.95 -4.68
CA LEU A 208 8.17 15.76 -4.14
C LEU A 208 8.12 15.84 -2.61
N ASP A 209 6.95 15.62 -2.03
CA ASP A 209 6.76 15.56 -0.57
C ASP A 209 6.79 14.13 -0.04
N ILE A 210 6.33 13.15 -0.83
CA ILE A 210 6.25 11.73 -0.47
C ILE A 210 6.65 10.91 -1.70
N VAL A 211 7.67 10.06 -1.56
CA VAL A 211 8.00 9.08 -2.60
C VAL A 211 6.99 7.95 -2.55
N SER A 212 6.44 7.54 -3.70
CA SER A 212 5.51 6.42 -3.76
C SER A 212 5.89 5.38 -4.81
N GLY A 213 5.44 4.16 -4.58
CA GLY A 213 5.61 3.05 -5.50
C GLY A 213 4.78 1.85 -5.08
N HIS A 214 4.74 0.85 -5.96
CA HIS A 214 3.99 -0.38 -5.77
C HIS A 214 4.96 -1.56 -5.69
N ILE A 215 4.70 -2.49 -4.80
CA ILE A 215 5.46 -3.72 -4.68
C ILE A 215 4.49 -4.87 -4.47
N TYR A 216 4.37 -5.71 -5.48
CA TYR A 216 3.70 -7.00 -5.36
C TYR A 216 4.78 -8.07 -5.27
N ALA A 217 4.82 -8.77 -4.15
CA ALA A 217 5.75 -9.88 -4.00
C ALA A 217 5.29 -11.05 -4.86
N GLY A 218 6.20 -11.60 -5.66
CA GLY A 218 5.96 -12.87 -6.32
C GLY A 218 5.77 -13.95 -5.26
N PHE A 219 4.61 -14.63 -5.28
CA PHE A 219 4.32 -15.68 -4.31
C PHE A 219 4.80 -17.01 -4.82
N PRO A 220 5.52 -17.79 -4.02
CA PRO A 220 5.69 -19.19 -4.31
C PRO A 220 4.34 -19.88 -4.30
N ALA A 221 4.20 -20.95 -5.09
CA ALA A 221 3.00 -21.78 -5.13
C ALA A 221 2.62 -22.24 -3.72
N PRO A 222 1.32 -22.43 -3.42
CA PRO A 222 0.89 -22.99 -2.14
C PRO A 222 1.67 -24.27 -1.81
N GLY A 223 2.26 -24.32 -0.62
CA GLY A 223 3.06 -25.46 -0.17
C GLY A 223 4.56 -25.39 -0.45
N SER A 224 5.09 -24.36 -1.10
CA SER A 224 6.54 -24.23 -1.36
C SER A 224 7.37 -23.73 -0.16
N GLY A 225 6.75 -23.43 0.98
CA GLY A 225 7.44 -23.08 2.23
C GLY A 225 8.08 -21.69 2.29
N ASN A 226 8.06 -20.94 1.21
CA ASN A 226 8.67 -19.61 1.16
C ASN A 226 7.59 -18.53 1.28
N GLY A 227 7.42 -17.98 2.45
CA GLY A 227 6.51 -16.86 2.71
C GLY A 227 6.94 -15.57 1.99
N VAL A 228 6.18 -14.50 2.24
CA VAL A 228 6.35 -13.16 1.66
C VAL A 228 7.67 -12.47 2.06
N THR A 229 8.36 -12.98 3.01
CA THR A 229 9.76 -12.67 3.27
C THR A 229 10.66 -13.06 2.09
N SER A 230 10.02 -13.23 0.90
CA SER A 230 10.76 -13.43 -0.33
C SER A 230 11.73 -12.26 -0.49
N ASP A 231 12.97 -12.60 -0.72
CA ASP A 231 14.02 -11.63 -1.08
C ASP A 231 13.54 -10.61 -2.12
N SER A 232 12.56 -10.96 -2.97
CA SER A 232 12.02 -10.09 -4.00
C SER A 232 11.34 -8.82 -3.46
N PHE A 233 10.61 -8.87 -2.35
CA PHE A 233 9.99 -7.68 -1.75
C PHE A 233 11.06 -6.72 -1.20
N PHE A 234 11.99 -7.24 -0.42
CA PHE A 234 13.07 -6.45 0.15
C PHE A 234 14.08 -5.94 -0.89
N GLN A 235 14.32 -6.72 -1.96
CA GLN A 235 15.15 -6.27 -3.08
C GLN A 235 14.56 -5.04 -3.79
N LYS A 236 13.24 -4.95 -3.86
CA LYS A 236 12.56 -3.78 -4.43
C LYS A 236 12.46 -2.63 -3.43
N LEU A 237 12.18 -2.94 -2.18
CA LEU A 237 11.94 -1.93 -1.14
C LEU A 237 13.23 -1.22 -0.70
N GLU A 238 14.24 -1.95 -0.25
CA GLU A 238 15.37 -1.35 0.48
C GLU A 238 16.76 -1.86 0.10
N ARG A 239 16.90 -2.96 -0.66
CA ARG A 239 18.22 -3.52 -1.01
C ARG A 239 18.20 -4.31 -2.31
N HIS A 240 19.14 -4.06 -3.18
CA HIS A 240 19.33 -4.87 -4.37
C HIS A 240 19.93 -6.25 -4.04
N ARG A 241 19.77 -7.20 -4.96
CA ARG A 241 20.30 -8.54 -4.80
C ARG A 241 21.84 -8.56 -4.94
N VAL A 242 22.50 -9.23 -4.00
CA VAL A 242 23.91 -9.55 -4.10
C VAL A 242 24.06 -11.05 -4.35
N VAL A 243 24.70 -11.40 -5.45
CA VAL A 243 25.07 -12.78 -5.78
C VAL A 243 26.58 -12.95 -5.67
N GLU A 244 27.02 -14.10 -5.18
CA GLU A 244 28.45 -14.44 -5.12
C GLU A 244 28.80 -15.31 -6.33
N LEU A 245 29.63 -14.76 -7.23
CA LEU A 245 30.14 -15.45 -8.40
C LEU A 245 31.66 -15.60 -8.26
N GLY A 246 32.12 -16.85 -8.08
CA GLY A 246 33.55 -17.14 -7.95
C GLY A 246 34.26 -16.44 -6.81
N GLY A 247 33.60 -16.24 -5.67
CA GLY A 247 34.16 -15.54 -4.49
C GLY A 247 34.09 -14.01 -4.56
N VAL A 248 33.49 -13.46 -5.62
CA VAL A 248 33.26 -12.01 -5.78
C VAL A 248 31.79 -11.70 -5.58
N LYS A 249 31.49 -10.74 -4.72
CA LYS A 249 30.12 -10.23 -4.58
C LYS A 249 29.78 -9.33 -5.76
N VAL A 250 28.83 -9.76 -6.56
CA VAL A 250 28.33 -9.03 -7.72
C VAL A 250 26.91 -8.57 -7.45
N PHE A 251 26.66 -7.29 -7.69
CA PHE A 251 25.31 -6.74 -7.59
C PHE A 251 24.52 -7.16 -8.83
N GLU A 252 23.38 -7.79 -8.62
CA GLU A 252 22.49 -8.22 -9.68
C GLU A 252 21.20 -7.40 -9.62
N GLY A 253 20.93 -6.68 -10.70
CA GLY A 253 19.73 -5.88 -10.84
C GLY A 253 19.92 -4.38 -10.60
N SER A 254 18.80 -3.67 -10.60
CA SER A 254 18.76 -2.23 -10.33
C SER A 254 18.66 -1.94 -8.83
N LEU A 255 18.91 -0.68 -8.48
CA LEU A 255 18.72 -0.19 -7.11
C LEU A 255 17.25 -0.32 -6.68
N SER A 256 17.05 -0.55 -5.38
CA SER A 256 15.74 -0.53 -4.71
C SER A 256 15.22 0.90 -4.54
N PHE A 257 13.93 1.04 -4.13
CA PHE A 257 13.37 2.37 -3.82
C PHE A 257 14.23 3.13 -2.82
N LYS A 258 14.61 2.50 -1.71
CA LYS A 258 15.42 3.17 -0.67
C LYS A 258 16.80 3.56 -1.15
N GLU A 259 17.49 2.70 -1.89
CA GLU A 259 18.81 2.99 -2.42
C GLU A 259 18.81 4.15 -3.43
N VAL A 260 17.77 4.23 -4.29
CA VAL A 260 17.62 5.38 -5.20
C VAL A 260 17.32 6.65 -4.41
N MET A 261 16.45 6.61 -3.40
CA MET A 261 16.23 7.75 -2.51
C MET A 261 17.53 8.21 -1.84
N ASP A 262 18.33 7.29 -1.32
CA ASP A 262 19.62 7.60 -0.68
C ASP A 262 20.62 8.18 -1.67
N LYS A 263 20.73 7.61 -2.86
CA LYS A 263 21.58 8.12 -3.95
C LYS A 263 21.30 9.59 -4.25
N HIS A 264 20.03 10.00 -4.21
CA HIS A 264 19.63 11.38 -4.47
C HIS A 264 19.55 12.25 -3.20
N GLY A 265 19.84 11.70 -2.01
CA GLY A 265 19.72 12.39 -0.72
C GLY A 265 18.30 12.80 -0.39
N VAL A 266 17.31 11.99 -0.80
CA VAL A 266 15.89 12.24 -0.55
C VAL A 266 15.53 11.73 0.85
N THR A 267 15.10 12.66 1.72
CA THR A 267 14.65 12.37 3.09
C THR A 267 13.12 12.40 3.24
N ALA A 268 12.40 12.66 2.15
CA ALA A 268 10.95 12.54 2.12
C ALA A 268 10.52 11.12 2.50
N PRO A 269 9.39 10.95 3.20
CA PRO A 269 8.89 9.62 3.53
C PRO A 269 8.51 8.83 2.27
N PHE A 270 8.50 7.51 2.42
CA PHE A 270 8.01 6.59 1.40
C PHE A 270 6.60 6.10 1.76
N TRP A 271 5.72 6.02 0.77
CA TRP A 271 4.43 5.36 0.84
C TRP A 271 4.37 4.23 -0.19
N LEU A 272 4.03 3.05 0.29
CA LEU A 272 3.67 1.92 -0.56
C LEU A 272 2.20 2.10 -0.95
N THR A 273 1.94 2.69 -2.13
CA THR A 273 0.60 3.11 -2.54
C THR A 273 -0.20 2.00 -3.23
N GLU A 274 0.45 0.87 -3.52
CA GLU A 274 -0.22 -0.40 -3.79
C GLU A 274 0.63 -1.58 -3.35
N THR A 275 -0.04 -2.52 -2.69
CA THR A 275 0.44 -3.86 -2.40
C THR A 275 -0.76 -4.73 -2.03
N GLY A 276 -0.70 -6.02 -2.32
CA GLY A 276 -1.81 -6.91 -2.00
C GLY A 276 -1.53 -8.35 -2.33
N ARG A 277 -2.48 -9.19 -1.97
CA ARG A 277 -2.51 -10.61 -2.29
C ARG A 277 -3.92 -11.05 -2.62
N GLU A 278 -4.06 -11.79 -3.71
CA GLU A 278 -5.33 -12.42 -4.07
C GLU A 278 -5.75 -13.49 -3.05
N ALA A 279 -7.05 -13.57 -2.80
CA ALA A 279 -7.66 -14.64 -2.04
C ALA A 279 -9.11 -14.85 -2.48
N THR A 280 -9.44 -16.03 -2.97
CA THR A 280 -10.81 -16.39 -3.30
C THR A 280 -11.65 -16.46 -2.03
N ALA A 281 -12.73 -15.70 -1.99
CA ALA A 281 -13.61 -15.64 -0.84
C ALA A 281 -14.23 -17.01 -0.53
N GLY A 282 -14.06 -17.48 0.71
CA GLY A 282 -14.47 -18.83 1.17
C GLY A 282 -13.39 -19.88 1.04
N ASP A 283 -12.27 -19.61 0.38
CA ASP A 283 -11.08 -20.45 0.43
C ASP A 283 -10.24 -20.09 1.66
N ALA A 284 -10.36 -20.88 2.70
CA ALA A 284 -9.73 -20.61 3.99
C ALA A 284 -8.19 -20.50 3.91
N ALA A 285 -7.55 -21.26 3.03
CA ALA A 285 -6.10 -21.24 2.86
C ALA A 285 -5.64 -19.97 2.14
N GLN A 286 -6.37 -19.54 1.11
CA GLN A 286 -6.05 -18.31 0.39
C GLN A 286 -6.34 -17.08 1.24
N GLU A 287 -7.47 -17.05 1.97
CA GLU A 287 -7.78 -15.95 2.90
C GLU A 287 -6.73 -15.84 4.02
N GLU A 288 -6.26 -16.98 4.55
CA GLU A 288 -5.19 -16.99 5.55
C GLU A 288 -3.87 -16.49 4.97
N ALA A 289 -3.54 -16.91 3.76
CA ALA A 289 -2.34 -16.42 3.08
C ALA A 289 -2.39 -14.89 2.78
N GLN A 290 -3.58 -14.34 2.48
CA GLN A 290 -3.78 -12.89 2.35
C GLN A 290 -3.60 -12.19 3.70
N ARG A 291 -4.17 -12.73 4.78
CA ARG A 291 -4.01 -12.19 6.13
C ARG A 291 -2.55 -12.15 6.56
N VAL A 292 -1.83 -13.26 6.36
CA VAL A 292 -0.39 -13.35 6.68
C VAL A 292 0.42 -12.34 5.87
N TYR A 293 0.10 -12.16 4.60
CA TYR A 293 0.76 -11.15 3.78
C TYR A 293 0.62 -9.75 4.36
N TYR A 294 -0.61 -9.37 4.73
CA TYR A 294 -0.87 -8.05 5.28
C TYR A 294 -0.17 -7.85 6.63
N ARG A 295 -0.16 -8.89 7.47
CA ARG A 295 0.59 -8.90 8.73
C ARG A 295 2.06 -8.57 8.48
N GLN A 296 2.73 -9.34 7.62
CA GLN A 296 4.15 -9.17 7.33
C GLN A 296 4.49 -7.80 6.72
N VAL A 297 3.64 -7.25 5.86
CA VAL A 297 3.81 -5.89 5.33
C VAL A 297 3.80 -4.86 6.46
N LEU A 298 2.89 -4.97 7.41
CA LEU A 298 2.79 -4.04 8.53
C LEU A 298 3.96 -4.20 9.50
N GLU A 299 4.35 -5.41 9.84
CA GLU A 299 5.51 -5.71 10.68
C GLU A 299 6.78 -5.06 10.12
N VAL A 300 7.06 -5.27 8.84
CA VAL A 300 8.21 -4.64 8.18
C VAL A 300 8.09 -3.11 8.19
N MET A 301 6.93 -2.54 7.88
CA MET A 301 6.72 -1.10 7.87
C MET A 301 7.01 -0.47 9.23
N LEU A 302 6.60 -1.11 10.33
CA LEU A 302 6.80 -0.58 11.68
C LEU A 302 8.28 -0.45 12.05
N THR A 303 9.12 -1.32 11.53
CA THR A 303 10.58 -1.28 11.78
C THR A 303 11.34 -0.32 10.85
N ARG A 304 10.68 0.37 9.89
CA ARG A 304 11.31 1.29 8.91
C ARG A 304 10.80 2.73 9.10
N PRO A 305 11.52 3.59 9.83
CA PRO A 305 11.06 4.97 10.11
C PRO A 305 10.76 5.81 8.86
N TRP A 306 11.41 5.52 7.75
CA TRP A 306 11.24 6.22 6.48
C TRP A 306 10.00 5.76 5.68
N TRP A 307 9.43 4.58 5.98
CA TRP A 307 8.21 4.08 5.35
C TRP A 307 7.01 4.39 6.24
N THR A 308 6.25 5.43 5.90
CA THR A 308 5.22 5.98 6.78
C THR A 308 3.78 5.70 6.36
N GLY A 309 3.55 5.12 5.17
CA GLY A 309 2.19 4.84 4.70
C GLY A 309 2.12 3.58 3.83
N THR A 310 1.01 2.86 3.96
CA THR A 310 0.68 1.70 3.13
C THR A 310 -0.78 1.76 2.72
N ILE A 311 -1.01 1.62 1.42
CA ILE A 311 -2.35 1.52 0.81
C ILE A 311 -2.44 0.12 0.20
N PHE A 312 -3.32 -0.72 0.74
CA PHE A 312 -3.51 -2.06 0.22
C PHE A 312 -4.37 -2.07 -1.04
N TYR A 313 -4.04 -2.92 -1.97
CA TYR A 313 -4.84 -3.25 -3.14
C TYR A 313 -5.55 -4.57 -2.88
N GLU A 314 -6.87 -4.58 -2.69
CA GLU A 314 -7.81 -3.47 -2.62
C GLU A 314 -8.86 -3.68 -1.51
N ALA A 315 -9.79 -2.74 -1.33
CA ALA A 315 -10.81 -2.88 -0.29
C ALA A 315 -11.85 -3.97 -0.61
N PHE A 316 -12.18 -4.19 -1.88
CA PHE A 316 -13.37 -4.91 -2.31
C PHE A 316 -13.11 -5.68 -3.60
N ASP A 317 -13.56 -6.95 -3.66
CA ASP A 317 -13.53 -7.75 -4.89
C ASP A 317 -14.49 -7.15 -5.91
N GLU A 318 -13.96 -6.41 -6.89
CA GLU A 318 -14.78 -5.74 -7.90
C GLU A 318 -15.31 -6.71 -8.96
N PRO A 319 -16.60 -6.62 -9.33
CA PRO A 319 -17.14 -7.37 -10.44
C PRO A 319 -16.68 -6.79 -11.80
N PRO A 320 -16.52 -7.59 -12.88
CA PRO A 320 -16.85 -9.01 -12.91
C PRO A 320 -15.74 -9.90 -12.34
N ALA A 321 -16.14 -11.00 -11.70
CA ALA A 321 -15.21 -12.03 -11.29
C ALA A 321 -14.27 -12.45 -12.44
N PRO A 322 -13.00 -12.83 -12.15
CA PRO A 322 -12.48 -13.28 -10.86
C PRO A 322 -11.57 -12.27 -10.13
N TYR A 323 -12.03 -11.10 -9.81
CA TYR A 323 -11.27 -10.19 -8.98
C TYR A 323 -11.31 -10.67 -7.53
N THR A 324 -10.14 -10.93 -6.95
CA THR A 324 -9.99 -11.57 -5.64
C THR A 324 -9.02 -10.85 -4.72
N TRP A 325 -8.70 -9.59 -5.05
CA TRP A 325 -7.74 -8.77 -4.29
C TRP A 325 -8.33 -8.12 -3.04
N GLY A 326 -9.66 -7.96 -3.00
CA GLY A 326 -10.35 -7.31 -1.90
C GLY A 326 -10.22 -8.03 -0.55
N VAL A 327 -10.42 -7.28 0.52
CA VAL A 327 -10.59 -7.81 1.88
C VAL A 327 -12.05 -8.13 2.19
N VAL A 328 -12.96 -7.72 1.31
CA VAL A 328 -14.38 -8.10 1.35
C VAL A 328 -14.87 -8.47 -0.05
N VAL A 329 -15.96 -9.23 -0.10
CA VAL A 329 -16.68 -9.57 -1.32
C VAL A 329 -18.13 -9.08 -1.19
N HIS A 330 -18.71 -8.61 -2.31
CA HIS A 330 -20.10 -8.16 -2.33
C HIS A 330 -21.06 -9.29 -1.93
N ASP A 331 -21.88 -9.01 -0.93
CA ASP A 331 -22.94 -9.89 -0.48
C ASP A 331 -24.14 -9.03 -0.01
N PRO A 332 -25.09 -8.75 -0.89
CA PRO A 332 -26.23 -7.88 -0.56
C PRO A 332 -27.14 -8.45 0.52
N ALA A 333 -27.04 -9.74 0.83
CA ALA A 333 -27.79 -10.37 1.91
C ALA A 333 -27.11 -10.20 3.28
N ALA A 334 -25.83 -9.90 3.29
CA ALA A 334 -25.06 -9.70 4.53
C ALA A 334 -25.30 -8.30 5.13
N PRO A 335 -25.21 -8.15 6.47
CA PRO A 335 -25.18 -6.85 7.09
C PRO A 335 -24.06 -5.96 6.51
N GLY A 336 -24.41 -4.77 6.05
CA GLY A 336 -23.45 -3.86 5.39
C GLY A 336 -23.22 -4.11 3.90
N GLY A 337 -23.87 -5.13 3.31
CA GLY A 337 -23.81 -5.42 1.87
C GLY A 337 -22.56 -6.17 1.43
N TYR A 338 -21.76 -6.70 2.36
CA TYR A 338 -20.55 -7.45 2.05
C TYR A 338 -20.26 -8.56 3.08
N ARG A 339 -19.50 -9.55 2.64
CA ARG A 339 -18.89 -10.57 3.49
C ARG A 339 -17.38 -10.31 3.60
N ALA A 340 -16.89 -10.29 4.83
CA ALA A 340 -15.48 -10.10 5.12
C ALA A 340 -14.66 -11.36 4.83
N LYS A 341 -13.44 -11.17 4.33
CA LYS A 341 -12.37 -12.16 4.36
C LYS A 341 -11.58 -12.04 5.68
N ARG A 342 -10.74 -13.02 6.00
CA ARG A 342 -9.96 -13.05 7.26
C ARG A 342 -9.08 -11.81 7.45
N ALA A 343 -8.54 -11.25 6.39
CA ALA A 343 -7.70 -10.06 6.42
C ALA A 343 -8.41 -8.83 7.01
N LEU A 344 -9.73 -8.65 6.80
CA LEU A 344 -10.47 -7.52 7.37
C LEU A 344 -10.50 -7.57 8.90
N ALA A 345 -10.82 -8.73 9.48
CA ALA A 345 -10.87 -8.91 10.93
C ALA A 345 -9.50 -8.69 11.57
N PHE A 346 -8.46 -9.22 10.94
CA PHE A 346 -7.07 -9.00 11.35
C PHE A 346 -6.72 -7.51 11.36
N LEU A 347 -6.95 -6.79 10.26
CA LEU A 347 -6.64 -5.37 10.17
C LEU A 347 -7.40 -4.54 11.20
N LYS A 348 -8.68 -4.86 11.43
CA LYS A 348 -9.47 -4.22 12.49
C LYS A 348 -8.87 -4.43 13.88
N LYS A 349 -8.37 -5.64 14.17
CA LYS A 349 -7.66 -5.92 15.43
C LYS A 349 -6.40 -5.05 15.52
N VAL A 350 -5.53 -5.09 14.53
CA VAL A 350 -4.25 -4.36 14.52
C VAL A 350 -4.46 -2.85 14.63
N THR A 351 -5.33 -2.26 13.83
CA THR A 351 -5.57 -0.81 13.87
C THR A 351 -6.15 -0.31 15.19
N SER A 352 -6.89 -1.17 15.90
CA SER A 352 -7.42 -0.86 17.24
C SER A 352 -6.43 -1.14 18.38
N SER A 353 -5.38 -1.89 18.13
CA SER A 353 -4.40 -2.35 19.12
C SER A 353 -3.09 -1.60 19.02
N GLN A 354 -2.47 -1.57 17.85
CA GLN A 354 -1.12 -1.05 17.63
C GLN A 354 -1.07 0.48 17.74
N PRO A 355 -0.21 1.04 18.62
CA PRO A 355 -0.11 2.49 18.84
C PRO A 355 0.24 3.30 17.58
N ALA A 356 0.99 2.75 16.64
CA ALA A 356 1.34 3.41 15.39
C ALA A 356 0.11 3.73 14.52
N PHE A 357 -0.99 3.00 14.70
CA PHE A 357 -2.28 3.23 14.03
C PHE A 357 -3.33 3.87 14.95
N GLY A 358 -2.95 4.31 16.15
CA GLY A 358 -3.83 4.94 17.11
C GLY A 358 -4.45 3.99 18.14
N GLY A 359 -4.01 2.73 18.18
CA GLY A 359 -4.37 1.76 19.22
C GLY A 359 -3.70 2.04 20.56
N ALA A 360 -4.02 1.24 21.56
CA ALA A 360 -3.55 1.43 22.92
C ALA A 360 -2.97 0.16 23.57
N LYS A 361 -2.75 -0.88 22.80
CA LYS A 361 -2.12 -2.12 23.27
C LYS A 361 -0.59 -2.00 23.26
N THR A 362 0.04 -2.92 23.94
CA THR A 362 1.50 -3.07 23.92
C THR A 362 1.93 -3.95 22.75
N ASP A 363 3.20 -3.92 22.39
CA ASP A 363 3.74 -4.78 21.34
C ASP A 363 3.48 -6.27 21.63
N CYS A 364 3.42 -6.68 22.90
CA CYS A 364 3.15 -8.05 23.31
C CYS A 364 1.65 -8.49 23.30
N ASP A 365 0.72 -7.68 22.76
CA ASP A 365 -0.75 -8.00 22.66
C ASP A 365 -1.40 -7.30 21.45
N ASP A 366 -0.65 -6.96 20.43
CA ASP A 366 -1.18 -6.21 19.28
C ASP A 366 -1.43 -7.07 18.05
N GLY A 367 -0.93 -8.30 18.01
CA GLY A 367 -1.10 -9.27 16.95
C GLY A 367 -0.04 -9.19 15.86
N LEU A 368 1.06 -8.49 16.10
CA LEU A 368 2.19 -8.34 15.19
C LEU A 368 3.46 -8.91 15.84
N ASP A 369 4.41 -9.32 15.01
CA ASP A 369 5.78 -9.66 15.35
C ASP A 369 6.63 -8.38 15.22
N ASN A 370 6.78 -7.66 16.31
CA ASN A 370 7.35 -6.31 16.29
C ASN A 370 8.88 -6.29 16.19
N ASP A 371 9.55 -7.37 16.58
CA ASP A 371 10.99 -7.52 16.47
C ASP A 371 11.46 -8.43 15.35
N LEU A 372 10.52 -9.05 14.63
CA LEU A 372 10.74 -9.93 13.47
C LEU A 372 11.52 -11.21 13.79
N ASP A 373 11.35 -11.78 14.98
CA ASP A 373 11.99 -13.04 15.39
C ASP A 373 11.17 -14.28 14.96
N GLY A 374 9.94 -14.09 14.45
CA GLY A 374 9.02 -15.12 13.99
C GLY A 374 7.99 -15.53 15.03
N ARG A 375 7.94 -14.88 16.18
CA ARG A 375 6.92 -15.09 17.22
C ARG A 375 6.02 -13.87 17.31
N VAL A 376 4.80 -14.06 17.78
CA VAL A 376 3.79 -12.99 17.84
C VAL A 376 3.17 -13.01 19.22
N ASP A 377 3.21 -11.92 19.94
CA ASP A 377 2.54 -11.68 21.21
C ASP A 377 2.91 -12.70 22.33
N PHE A 378 2.58 -12.35 23.56
CA PHE A 378 2.58 -13.28 24.69
C PHE A 378 1.44 -14.30 24.55
N PRO A 379 1.62 -15.60 24.86
CA PRO A 379 2.84 -16.23 25.39
C PRO A 379 3.73 -16.90 24.32
N ALA A 380 3.46 -16.70 23.04
CA ALA A 380 4.22 -17.34 21.97
C ALA A 380 5.62 -16.71 21.84
N ASP A 381 5.70 -15.39 22.00
CA ASP A 381 6.95 -14.68 22.11
C ASP A 381 7.49 -14.77 23.54
N THR A 382 8.70 -15.33 23.66
CA THR A 382 9.38 -15.54 24.97
C THR A 382 10.10 -14.30 25.50
N GLU A 383 10.27 -13.28 24.68
CA GLU A 383 10.80 -11.98 25.11
C GLU A 383 9.70 -11.14 25.77
N CYS A 384 8.45 -11.47 25.52
CA CYS A 384 7.30 -10.93 26.22
C CYS A 384 7.14 -11.54 27.62
N ALA A 385 7.44 -10.78 28.66
CA ALA A 385 7.22 -11.22 30.05
C ALA A 385 5.71 -11.38 30.39
N SER A 386 4.83 -10.70 29.68
CA SER A 386 3.36 -10.77 29.77
C SER A 386 2.74 -10.04 28.59
N ALA A 387 1.45 -10.25 28.34
CA ALA A 387 0.70 -9.46 27.33
C ALA A 387 0.67 -7.95 27.58
N ALA A 388 1.03 -7.50 28.76
CA ALA A 388 1.13 -6.08 29.11
C ALA A 388 2.59 -5.53 29.03
N ALA A 389 3.54 -6.35 28.61
CA ALA A 389 4.91 -5.89 28.41
C ALA A 389 4.97 -4.92 27.20
N ALA A 390 5.83 -3.91 27.32
CA ALA A 390 5.83 -2.79 26.37
C ALA A 390 6.53 -3.09 25.05
N SER A 391 7.35 -4.17 24.99
CA SER A 391 8.15 -4.51 23.83
C SER A 391 8.40 -6.00 23.76
N GLU A 392 8.38 -6.56 22.55
CA GLU A 392 8.77 -7.94 22.21
C GLU A 392 10.29 -8.11 22.07
N GLY A 393 11.04 -7.01 22.00
CA GLY A 393 12.47 -7.04 21.77
C GLY A 393 12.95 -5.91 20.89
N VAL A 394 14.02 -6.13 20.16
CA VAL A 394 14.60 -5.14 19.23
C VAL A 394 14.73 -5.76 17.84
N ALA A 395 13.96 -5.28 16.90
CA ALA A 395 14.08 -5.69 15.51
C ALA A 395 15.52 -5.55 15.00
N PRO A 396 16.03 -6.51 14.21
CA PRO A 396 17.38 -6.44 13.68
C PRO A 396 17.54 -5.20 12.79
N PRO A 397 18.72 -4.54 12.82
CA PRO A 397 18.95 -3.36 12.00
C PRO A 397 18.76 -3.67 10.52
N PRO A 398 18.23 -2.71 9.73
CA PRO A 398 18.04 -2.86 8.30
C PRO A 398 19.33 -3.35 7.62
N GLY A 399 19.23 -4.42 6.84
CA GLY A 399 20.38 -4.97 6.08
C GLY A 399 21.24 -6.01 6.81
N THR A 400 21.03 -6.29 8.09
CA THR A 400 21.71 -7.38 8.82
C THR A 400 20.95 -8.70 8.75
N GLY A 401 19.84 -8.75 8.02
CA GLY A 401 19.05 -9.98 7.89
C GLY A 401 19.95 -11.15 7.48
N ASN A 402 20.02 -12.09 8.39
CA ASN A 402 20.58 -13.41 8.14
C ASN A 402 20.06 -13.92 6.80
N ASN A 403 20.89 -14.54 5.96
CA ASN A 403 20.47 -15.25 4.76
C ASN A 403 19.60 -16.49 5.07
N GLY A 404 19.18 -16.65 6.31
CA GLY A 404 18.10 -17.53 6.71
C GLY A 404 16.82 -16.70 6.72
N GLY A 405 15.89 -16.97 5.83
CA GLY A 405 14.51 -16.56 6.02
C GLY A 405 14.04 -16.99 7.42
N PRO A 406 12.90 -16.49 7.92
CA PRO A 406 12.37 -16.92 9.18
C PRO A 406 12.40 -18.45 9.25
N PRO A 407 12.69 -19.04 10.41
CA PRO A 407 12.80 -20.49 10.53
C PRO A 407 11.58 -21.12 9.87
N PRO A 408 11.72 -22.23 9.13
CA PRO A 408 10.61 -22.87 8.41
C PRO A 408 9.47 -23.11 9.38
N GLY A 409 8.31 -22.56 9.06
CA GLY A 409 7.13 -22.42 9.89
C GLY A 409 6.90 -23.57 10.87
N ARG A 410 6.89 -23.22 12.14
CA ARG A 410 6.23 -23.96 13.20
C ARG A 410 4.92 -23.28 13.63
N ASP A 411 4.34 -22.45 12.80
CA ASP A 411 3.04 -21.84 13.08
C ASP A 411 1.91 -22.48 12.30
N ALA A 412 1.75 -23.79 12.52
CA ALA A 412 0.43 -24.37 12.64
C ALA A 412 0.17 -24.55 14.13
N GLY A 413 -0.07 -23.47 14.85
CA GLY A 413 -0.82 -23.57 16.09
C GLY A 413 -2.12 -24.33 15.78
N PRO A 414 -2.65 -25.15 16.70
CA PRO A 414 -3.92 -25.81 16.46
C PRO A 414 -4.95 -24.75 16.08
N PRO A 415 -5.83 -25.02 15.08
CA PRO A 415 -6.87 -24.07 14.72
C PRO A 415 -7.66 -23.72 15.98
N GLU A 416 -7.83 -22.42 16.25
CA GLU A 416 -8.75 -21.97 17.30
C GLU A 416 -10.09 -22.68 17.07
N PRO A 417 -10.72 -23.26 18.10
CA PRO A 417 -12.00 -23.87 17.95
C PRO A 417 -12.97 -22.82 17.41
N PRO A 418 -13.84 -23.15 16.44
CA PRO A 418 -14.81 -22.20 15.92
C PRO A 418 -15.67 -21.72 17.08
N GLU A 419 -15.83 -20.39 17.19
CA GLU A 419 -16.83 -19.81 18.09
C GLU A 419 -18.19 -20.46 17.75
N GLU A 420 -18.81 -21.08 18.75
CA GLU A 420 -20.16 -21.62 18.62
C GLU A 420 -21.13 -20.52 18.20
N VAL A 421 -21.48 -20.50 16.93
CA VAL A 421 -22.61 -19.71 16.44
C VAL A 421 -23.85 -20.59 16.64
N ASP A 422 -24.72 -20.15 17.51
CA ASP A 422 -25.99 -20.77 17.87
C ASP A 422 -26.80 -21.12 16.61
N ALA A 423 -27.02 -22.42 16.39
CA ALA A 423 -27.70 -22.94 15.21
C ALA A 423 -29.22 -22.83 15.39
N GLY A 424 -29.80 -21.69 15.05
CA GLY A 424 -31.23 -21.52 14.88
C GLY A 424 -31.71 -22.19 13.57
N GLY A 425 -32.65 -23.11 13.72
CA GLY A 425 -33.15 -24.08 12.77
C GLY A 425 -33.56 -23.57 11.39
N ALA A 426 -33.31 -24.41 10.40
CA ALA A 426 -33.74 -24.25 9.01
C ALA A 426 -35.24 -24.61 8.81
N PRO A 427 -36.00 -23.84 7.99
CA PRO A 427 -37.23 -24.32 7.40
C PRO A 427 -37.02 -24.96 6.02
N PRO A 428 -37.95 -25.79 5.52
CA PRO A 428 -37.75 -26.68 4.39
C PRO A 428 -37.85 -26.02 3.02
N ALA A 429 -37.20 -26.63 2.03
CA ALA A 429 -37.14 -26.24 0.64
C ALA A 429 -38.52 -26.15 -0.04
N ALA A 430 -38.72 -25.12 -0.85
CA ALA A 430 -39.80 -25.03 -1.80
C ALA A 430 -39.23 -25.04 -3.23
N GLU A 431 -39.80 -25.90 -4.06
CA GLU A 431 -39.50 -26.02 -5.49
C GLU A 431 -39.88 -24.78 -6.26
N ALA A 432 -39.02 -24.31 -7.16
CA ALA A 432 -39.30 -23.21 -8.07
C ALA A 432 -39.52 -23.71 -9.50
N THR A 433 -40.70 -23.41 -10.01
CA THR A 433 -41.07 -23.54 -11.43
C THR A 433 -40.54 -22.37 -12.24
N ALA A 434 -40.01 -22.68 -13.42
CA ALA A 434 -39.61 -21.72 -14.44
C ALA A 434 -40.81 -21.00 -15.08
N ASP A 435 -40.69 -19.70 -15.30
CA ASP A 435 -41.43 -19.06 -16.37
C ASP A 435 -40.64 -17.96 -17.06
N ALA A 436 -40.76 -17.94 -18.41
CA ALA A 436 -40.03 -17.10 -19.31
C ALA A 436 -40.80 -15.83 -19.62
N GLY A 437 -40.14 -14.68 -19.62
CA GLY A 437 -40.76 -13.44 -20.06
C GLY A 437 -39.72 -12.35 -20.37
N GLY A 438 -39.40 -12.21 -21.65
CA GLY A 438 -38.46 -11.18 -22.13
C GLY A 438 -39.06 -9.78 -22.15
N CYS A 439 -38.22 -8.78 -22.04
CA CYS A 439 -38.39 -7.45 -22.63
C CYS A 439 -37.02 -6.84 -22.90
N ALA A 440 -36.74 -6.64 -24.18
CA ALA A 440 -35.61 -5.90 -24.70
C ALA A 440 -35.84 -4.40 -24.53
N VAL A 441 -34.85 -3.69 -23.98
CA VAL A 441 -34.73 -2.24 -24.19
C VAL A 441 -33.28 -1.97 -24.63
N ALA A 442 -33.16 -1.45 -25.85
CA ALA A 442 -31.91 -0.98 -26.42
C ALA A 442 -31.49 0.35 -25.75
N GLY A 443 -30.26 0.39 -25.25
CA GLY A 443 -29.64 1.60 -24.76
C GLY A 443 -28.16 1.58 -25.12
N ALA A 444 -27.69 2.64 -25.76
CA ALA A 444 -26.43 2.84 -26.45
C ALA A 444 -25.20 2.42 -25.62
N GLY A 445 -24.35 1.63 -26.26
CA GLY A 445 -23.11 1.14 -25.69
C GLY A 445 -22.02 2.21 -25.58
N GLY A 446 -21.54 2.42 -24.39
CA GLY A 446 -20.19 2.85 -24.15
C GLY A 446 -19.34 1.61 -23.82
N ARG A 447 -18.39 1.28 -24.65
CA ARG A 447 -17.38 0.27 -24.31
C ARG A 447 -16.52 0.81 -23.19
N ILE A 448 -16.79 0.37 -21.98
CA ILE A 448 -15.84 0.52 -20.87
C ILE A 448 -14.76 -0.50 -21.16
N GLY A 449 -13.53 0.01 -21.38
CA GLY A 449 -12.39 -0.84 -21.64
C GLY A 449 -12.13 -1.76 -20.43
N GLU A 450 -12.04 -3.06 -20.71
CA GLU A 450 -11.54 -4.08 -19.78
C GLU A 450 -10.06 -3.78 -19.49
N VAL A 451 -9.79 -2.97 -18.51
CA VAL A 451 -8.43 -2.70 -18.04
C VAL A 451 -8.43 -2.67 -16.52
N GLY A 452 -8.50 -3.82 -15.96
CA GLY A 452 -8.30 -4.00 -14.53
C GLY A 452 -7.77 -5.40 -14.27
N ALA A 453 -6.69 -5.52 -13.60
CA ALA A 453 -6.14 -6.74 -12.98
C ALA A 453 -5.53 -7.85 -13.87
N LEU A 454 -5.59 -7.82 -15.19
CA LEU A 454 -4.71 -8.70 -15.99
C LEU A 454 -3.24 -8.21 -16.02
N GLY A 455 -2.95 -7.11 -15.36
CA GLY A 455 -1.71 -6.37 -15.51
C GLY A 455 -0.48 -7.03 -14.90
N VAL A 456 -0.58 -7.68 -13.77
CA VAL A 456 0.64 -8.09 -13.04
C VAL A 456 1.13 -9.49 -13.46
N ALA A 457 0.25 -10.44 -13.67
CA ALA A 457 0.65 -11.80 -14.09
C ALA A 457 0.77 -11.96 -15.62
N GLY A 458 -0.03 -11.22 -16.41
CA GLY A 458 -0.04 -11.32 -17.88
C GLY A 458 1.03 -10.50 -18.59
N ALA A 459 1.47 -9.37 -18.02
CA ALA A 459 2.45 -8.47 -18.64
C ALA A 459 3.85 -9.10 -18.75
N LEU A 460 4.26 -9.94 -17.82
CA LEU A 460 5.53 -10.66 -17.87
C LEU A 460 5.63 -11.62 -19.07
N THR A 461 4.51 -12.19 -19.52
CA THR A 461 4.51 -13.19 -20.62
C THR A 461 4.39 -12.54 -22.01
N LEU A 462 3.72 -11.39 -22.14
CA LEU A 462 3.49 -10.72 -23.43
C LEU A 462 4.65 -9.83 -23.86
N ALA A 463 5.34 -9.16 -22.95
CA ALA A 463 6.49 -8.33 -23.26
C ALA A 463 7.66 -9.15 -23.83
N PHE A 464 7.85 -10.39 -23.36
CA PHE A 464 8.89 -11.30 -23.85
C PHE A 464 8.63 -11.79 -25.29
N ARG A 465 7.35 -11.97 -25.69
CA ARG A 465 7.01 -12.45 -27.04
C ARG A 465 7.09 -11.38 -28.14
N ARG A 466 6.96 -10.09 -27.82
CA ARG A 466 7.06 -9.00 -28.83
C ARG A 466 8.49 -8.63 -29.20
N ARG A 467 9.47 -8.76 -28.28
CA ARG A 467 10.88 -8.49 -28.59
C ARG A 467 11.53 -9.50 -29.55
N LEU A 468 11.02 -10.72 -29.62
CA LEU A 468 11.54 -11.76 -30.52
C LEU A 468 11.01 -11.66 -31.98
N ARG A 469 10.09 -10.74 -32.28
CA ARG A 469 9.58 -10.54 -33.66
C ARG A 469 10.14 -9.31 -34.38
N ARG A 470 11.06 -8.55 -33.77
CA ARG A 470 11.70 -7.38 -34.37
C ARG A 470 13.23 -7.52 -34.53
N ARG A 471 13.73 -8.75 -34.62
CA ARG A 471 15.07 -9.05 -35.13
C ARG A 471 14.96 -10.01 -36.30
#